data_2a3f09a47ce4480c197116a87e8fb59d
#
_entry.id   2a3f09a47ce4480c197116a87e8fb59d
#
_cell.length_a   1.000
_cell.length_b   1.000
_cell.length_c   1.000
_cell.angle_alpha   90.00
_cell.angle_beta   90.00
_cell.angle_gamma   90.00
#
_symmetry.space_group_name_H-M   'P 1'
#
loop_
_entity.id
_entity.type
_entity.pdbx_description
1 polymer ?
#
loop_
_entity_poly.entity_id
_entity_poly.type
_entity_poly.pdbx_seq_one_letter_code
_entity_poly.pdbx_strand_id
1 'polypeptide(L)'
;SYPIVFAHSNHVSKGSDYPNMFDFPMGYYLSRQQKFIYHPVSFIFSAGTIGAFHRGVFKSRIATPAPNYSFEHQLSKVALTPSYLNTDKRLNQIVQTRIVGLYHSDQNFYEANLYKRFSGLVFLKEANGEAPEYTKAGILTTYSRQIELRKEAATIINSYLKR
;
A
#
# COMPACT_ATOMS: atom_id res chain seq x y z
N SER A 1 2.40 -19.69 13.41
CA SER A 1 2.84 -18.31 13.16
C SER A 1 2.09 -17.73 11.98
N TYR A 2 1.75 -16.46 12.04
CA TYR A 2 1.08 -15.75 10.96
C TYR A 2 2.12 -14.88 10.24
N PRO A 3 2.41 -15.10 8.95
CA PRO A 3 3.33 -14.26 8.21
C PRO A 3 2.72 -12.87 8.00
N ILE A 4 3.52 -11.82 8.22
CA ILE A 4 3.15 -10.43 7.93
C ILE A 4 3.97 -9.99 6.72
N VAL A 5 3.29 -9.46 5.70
CA VAL A 5 3.91 -8.93 4.48
C VAL A 5 3.65 -7.43 4.40
N PHE A 6 4.73 -6.65 4.31
CA PHE A 6 4.66 -5.22 4.04
C PHE A 6 4.92 -4.97 2.56
N ALA A 7 3.94 -4.39 1.87
CA ALA A 7 4.07 -4.03 0.47
C ALA A 7 3.16 -2.84 0.15
N HIS A 8 3.34 -2.24 -1.02
CA HIS A 8 2.44 -1.21 -1.50
C HIS A 8 0.99 -1.74 -1.58
N SER A 9 0.01 -0.89 -1.25
CA SER A 9 -1.42 -1.26 -1.16
C SER A 9 -1.94 -1.96 -2.43
N ASN A 10 -1.48 -1.54 -3.61
CA ASN A 10 -1.86 -2.21 -4.86
C ASN A 10 -1.37 -3.65 -4.97
N HIS A 11 -0.22 -3.99 -4.38
CA HIS A 11 0.29 -5.37 -4.39
C HIS A 11 -0.46 -6.29 -3.44
N VAL A 12 -0.97 -5.76 -2.33
CA VAL A 12 -1.69 -6.54 -1.31
C VAL A 12 -3.21 -6.52 -1.48
N SER A 13 -3.74 -5.74 -2.42
CA SER A 13 -5.18 -5.68 -2.72
C SER A 13 -5.73 -7.03 -3.17
N LYS A 14 -6.94 -7.41 -2.73
CA LYS A 14 -7.67 -8.62 -3.17
C LYS A 14 -8.16 -8.54 -4.62
N GLY A 15 -8.26 -7.36 -5.18
CA GLY A 15 -8.76 -7.12 -6.53
C GLY A 15 -8.13 -5.91 -7.17
N SER A 16 -8.28 -5.79 -8.47
CA SER A 16 -7.94 -4.60 -9.24
C SER A 16 -9.24 -4.00 -9.78
N ASP A 17 -9.43 -2.72 -9.57
CA ASP A 17 -10.52 -1.96 -10.19
C ASP A 17 -10.10 -1.44 -11.58
N TYR A 18 -8.87 -1.73 -12.00
CA TYR A 18 -8.35 -1.37 -13.32
C TYR A 18 -8.41 -2.57 -14.26
N PRO A 19 -9.42 -2.64 -15.15
CA PRO A 19 -9.56 -3.76 -16.09
C PRO A 19 -8.40 -3.86 -17.10
N ASN A 20 -7.58 -2.82 -17.23
CA ASN A 20 -6.51 -2.71 -18.22
C ASN A 20 -5.10 -2.68 -17.62
N MET A 21 -4.94 -2.77 -16.30
CA MET A 21 -3.60 -2.94 -15.71
C MET A 21 -3.24 -4.42 -15.73
N PHE A 22 -2.14 -4.70 -16.41
CA PHE A 22 -1.49 -5.99 -16.47
C PHE A 22 -1.37 -6.57 -15.07
N ASP A 23 -1.77 -7.83 -14.93
CA ASP A 23 -1.63 -8.69 -13.79
C ASP A 23 -2.44 -8.33 -12.54
N PHE A 24 -3.16 -9.32 -12.10
CA PHE A 24 -3.79 -9.29 -10.79
C PHE A 24 -2.71 -9.13 -9.71
N PRO A 25 -2.93 -8.29 -8.70
CA PRO A 25 -1.96 -8.10 -7.64
C PRO A 25 -1.73 -9.41 -6.86
N MET A 26 -0.60 -9.52 -6.19
CA MET A 26 -0.26 -10.66 -5.32
C MET A 26 -1.43 -11.01 -4.38
N GLY A 27 -2.07 -9.99 -3.78
CA GLY A 27 -3.22 -10.16 -2.89
C GLY A 27 -4.43 -10.83 -3.55
N TYR A 28 -4.61 -10.66 -4.85
CA TYR A 28 -5.65 -11.37 -5.60
C TYR A 28 -5.46 -12.88 -5.56
N TYR A 29 -4.24 -13.35 -5.82
CA TYR A 29 -3.90 -14.76 -5.75
C TYR A 29 -3.95 -15.29 -4.32
N LEU A 30 -3.41 -14.54 -3.36
CA LEU A 30 -3.41 -14.92 -1.95
C LEU A 30 -4.84 -15.04 -1.40
N SER A 31 -5.75 -14.15 -1.78
CA SER A 31 -7.14 -14.16 -1.32
C SER A 31 -7.95 -15.38 -1.81
N ARG A 32 -7.46 -16.09 -2.82
CA ARG A 32 -8.08 -17.28 -3.40
C ARG A 32 -7.50 -18.59 -2.88
N GLN A 33 -6.43 -18.52 -2.08
CA GLN A 33 -5.88 -19.72 -1.47
C GLN A 33 -6.74 -20.16 -0.29
N GLN A 34 -7.23 -21.40 -0.31
CA GLN A 34 -8.08 -21.95 0.76
C GLN A 34 -7.29 -22.32 2.02
N LYS A 35 -5.96 -22.39 1.93
CA LYS A 35 -5.10 -22.88 3.02
C LYS A 35 -4.83 -21.87 4.13
N PHE A 36 -5.16 -20.60 3.92
CA PHE A 36 -4.93 -19.54 4.92
C PHE A 36 -5.92 -18.39 4.77
N ILE A 37 -6.11 -17.66 5.85
CA ILE A 37 -6.93 -16.44 5.86
C ILE A 37 -6.04 -15.28 5.45
N TYR A 38 -6.38 -14.63 4.33
CA TYR A 38 -5.69 -13.44 3.85
C TYR A 38 -6.44 -12.19 4.28
N HIS A 39 -5.76 -11.32 5.03
CA HIS A 39 -6.34 -10.12 5.64
C HIS A 39 -5.56 -8.86 5.26
N PRO A 40 -5.72 -8.31 4.04
CA PRO A 40 -4.99 -7.12 3.62
C PRO A 40 -5.51 -5.86 4.30
N VAL A 41 -4.57 -5.07 4.80
CA VAL A 41 -4.82 -3.76 5.40
C VAL A 41 -4.11 -2.69 4.58
N SER A 42 -4.79 -1.60 4.28
CA SER A 42 -4.20 -0.45 3.59
C SER A 42 -4.10 0.75 4.51
N PHE A 43 -3.04 1.54 4.31
CA PHE A 43 -2.91 2.87 4.93
C PHE A 43 -3.46 3.92 3.97
N ILE A 44 -4.29 4.79 4.50
CA ILE A 44 -4.85 5.95 3.80
C ILE A 44 -4.66 7.20 4.66
N PHE A 45 -4.50 8.36 4.04
CA PHE A 45 -4.26 9.61 4.77
C PHE A 45 -4.83 10.82 4.05
N SER A 46 -5.17 11.88 4.82
CA SER A 46 -5.80 13.09 4.28
C SER A 46 -4.78 14.10 3.76
N ALA A 47 -3.68 14.30 4.47
CA ALA A 47 -2.63 15.28 4.15
C ALA A 47 -1.27 14.80 4.63
N GLY A 48 -0.22 15.61 4.42
CA GLY A 48 1.11 15.37 4.97
C GLY A 48 2.19 15.15 3.91
N THR A 49 3.25 14.45 4.28
CA THR A 49 4.38 14.16 3.41
C THR A 49 4.48 12.68 3.06
N ILE A 50 5.00 12.39 1.89
CA ILE A 50 5.24 11.03 1.38
C ILE A 50 6.63 10.93 0.78
N GLY A 51 7.24 9.75 0.86
CA GLY A 51 8.42 9.43 0.07
C GLY A 51 8.00 8.98 -1.34
N ALA A 52 8.49 9.66 -2.37
CA ALA A 52 8.17 9.32 -3.75
C ALA A 52 9.34 9.58 -4.70
N PHE A 53 9.39 8.83 -5.81
CA PHE A 53 10.32 9.09 -6.90
C PHE A 53 9.85 10.27 -7.75
N HIS A 54 10.77 11.18 -8.00
CA HIS A 54 10.58 12.24 -8.96
C HIS A 54 11.86 12.41 -9.78
N ARG A 55 11.77 12.27 -11.09
CA ARG A 55 12.91 12.35 -12.01
C ARG A 55 14.09 11.47 -11.59
N GLY A 56 13.79 10.23 -11.17
CA GLY A 56 14.80 9.25 -10.77
C GLY A 56 15.37 9.41 -9.35
N VAL A 57 14.93 10.42 -8.59
CA VAL A 57 15.39 10.67 -7.21
C VAL A 57 14.26 10.42 -6.23
N PHE A 58 14.52 9.62 -5.19
CA PHE A 58 13.57 9.41 -4.09
C PHE A 58 13.67 10.58 -3.10
N LYS A 59 12.57 11.30 -2.91
CA LYS A 59 12.51 12.49 -2.04
C LYS A 59 11.21 12.53 -1.26
N SER A 60 11.26 13.21 -0.12
CA SER A 60 10.06 13.61 0.60
C SER A 60 9.29 14.66 -0.21
N ARG A 61 7.98 14.50 -0.30
CA ARG A 61 7.08 15.36 -1.06
C ARG A 61 5.83 15.64 -0.24
N ILE A 62 5.35 16.88 -0.31
CA ILE A 62 4.03 17.23 0.21
C ILE A 62 2.99 16.55 -0.67
N ALA A 63 2.15 15.74 -0.07
CA ALA A 63 1.02 15.12 -0.76
C ALA A 63 -0.08 16.18 -0.99
N THR A 64 -0.68 16.16 -2.18
CA THR A 64 -1.87 16.99 -2.44
C THR A 64 -2.92 16.74 -1.35
N PRO A 65 -3.45 17.78 -0.68
CA PRO A 65 -4.50 17.59 0.32
C PRO A 65 -5.69 16.82 -0.25
N ALA A 66 -6.33 16.01 0.57
CA ALA A 66 -7.48 15.21 0.17
C ALA A 66 -8.64 16.14 -0.25
N PRO A 67 -9.13 16.08 -1.51
CA PRO A 67 -10.23 16.91 -1.97
C PRO A 67 -11.53 16.57 -1.24
N ASN A 68 -12.44 17.53 -1.17
CA ASN A 68 -13.68 17.45 -0.38
C ASN A 68 -14.58 16.26 -0.75
N TYR A 69 -14.48 15.75 -1.95
CA TYR A 69 -15.23 14.58 -2.44
C TYR A 69 -14.56 13.23 -2.11
N SER A 70 -13.31 13.23 -1.58
CA SER A 70 -12.59 12.00 -1.30
C SER A 70 -13.00 11.37 0.02
N PHE A 71 -12.80 10.06 0.10
CA PHE A 71 -13.07 9.27 1.29
C PHE A 71 -12.21 9.72 2.48
N GLU A 72 -10.94 10.02 2.24
CA GLU A 72 -10.00 10.51 3.26
C GLU A 72 -10.42 11.86 3.83
N HIS A 73 -10.94 12.76 3.00
CA HIS A 73 -11.45 14.04 3.47
C HIS A 73 -12.69 13.87 4.35
N GLN A 74 -13.61 12.97 3.98
CA GLN A 74 -14.78 12.70 4.81
C GLN A 74 -14.37 12.07 6.15
N LEU A 75 -13.43 11.15 6.16
CA LEU A 75 -12.89 10.56 7.38
C LEU A 75 -12.20 11.61 8.26
N SER A 76 -11.49 12.56 7.69
CA SER A 76 -10.76 13.59 8.44
C SER A 76 -11.69 14.48 9.30
N LYS A 77 -12.98 14.53 8.98
CA LYS A 77 -14.00 15.30 9.73
C LYS A 77 -14.53 14.54 10.94
N VAL A 78 -14.51 13.21 10.91
CA VAL A 78 -15.23 12.39 11.90
C VAL A 78 -14.35 11.40 12.64
N ALA A 79 -13.25 10.97 12.03
CA ALA A 79 -12.38 9.96 12.62
C ALA A 79 -11.31 10.57 13.53
N LEU A 80 -11.09 9.93 14.67
CA LEU A 80 -9.88 10.12 15.45
C LEU A 80 -8.67 9.57 14.67
N THR A 81 -7.49 10.07 14.95
CA THR A 81 -6.27 9.65 14.24
C THR A 81 -5.18 9.22 15.22
N PRO A 82 -4.51 8.09 15.00
CA PRO A 82 -4.79 7.08 13.98
C PRO A 82 -6.07 6.29 14.27
N SER A 83 -6.77 5.85 13.23
CA SER A 83 -7.97 5.02 13.36
C SER A 83 -7.88 3.78 12.48
N TYR A 84 -8.33 2.65 13.02
CA TYR A 84 -8.53 1.43 12.24
C TYR A 84 -10.01 1.27 11.89
N LEU A 85 -10.29 1.00 10.62
CA LEU A 85 -11.63 0.76 10.10
C LEU A 85 -11.68 -0.64 9.46
N ASN A 86 -12.59 -1.48 9.95
CA ASN A 86 -12.94 -2.70 9.22
C ASN A 86 -13.69 -2.32 7.94
N THR A 87 -13.25 -2.88 6.82
CA THR A 87 -14.01 -2.77 5.58
C THR A 87 -15.12 -3.82 5.59
N ASP A 88 -16.32 -3.38 5.81
CA ASP A 88 -17.52 -4.23 5.79
C ASP A 88 -18.46 -3.84 4.63
N LYS A 89 -19.63 -4.48 4.57
CA LYS A 89 -20.62 -4.26 3.50
C LYS A 89 -21.07 -2.79 3.36
N ARG A 90 -20.93 -1.97 4.39
CA ARG A 90 -21.26 -0.53 4.36
C ARG A 90 -20.30 0.24 3.44
N LEU A 91 -19.07 -0.25 3.27
CA LEU A 91 -18.08 0.29 2.34
C LEU A 91 -18.11 -0.38 0.96
N ASN A 92 -19.12 -1.22 0.68
CA ASN A 92 -19.31 -1.84 -0.63
C ASN A 92 -19.91 -0.85 -1.65
N GLN A 93 -19.24 0.27 -1.81
CA GLN A 93 -19.56 1.30 -2.79
C GLN A 93 -18.28 1.84 -3.41
N ILE A 94 -18.41 2.48 -4.56
CA ILE A 94 -17.29 3.16 -5.21
C ILE A 94 -17.07 4.49 -4.51
N VAL A 95 -15.85 4.74 -4.08
CA VAL A 95 -15.42 5.98 -3.44
C VAL A 95 -14.19 6.52 -4.16
N GLN A 96 -14.01 7.85 -4.14
CA GLN A 96 -12.76 8.48 -4.54
C GLN A 96 -11.76 8.35 -3.39
N THR A 97 -10.64 7.70 -3.62
CA THR A 97 -9.61 7.44 -2.61
C THR A 97 -8.22 7.64 -3.17
N ARG A 98 -7.26 7.89 -2.29
CA ARG A 98 -5.87 8.10 -2.65
C ARG A 98 -5.14 6.80 -2.94
N ILE A 99 -4.44 6.74 -4.08
CA ILE A 99 -3.33 5.80 -4.25
C ILE A 99 -2.02 6.57 -4.08
N VAL A 100 -1.20 6.10 -3.16
CA VAL A 100 0.20 6.51 -3.08
C VAL A 100 1.04 5.46 -3.78
N GLY A 101 1.59 5.80 -4.93
CA GLY A 101 2.52 4.97 -5.67
C GLY A 101 3.97 5.40 -5.47
N LEU A 102 4.89 4.62 -6.02
CA LEU A 102 6.32 4.97 -6.08
C LEU A 102 6.57 6.29 -6.82
N TYR A 103 5.68 6.65 -7.74
CA TYR A 103 5.75 7.87 -8.51
C TYR A 103 4.68 8.84 -8.03
N HIS A 104 5.11 10.00 -7.60
CA HIS A 104 4.21 11.09 -7.25
C HIS A 104 3.55 11.61 -8.54
N SER A 105 2.22 11.55 -8.60
CA SER A 105 1.42 12.22 -9.62
C SER A 105 0.46 13.19 -8.95
N ASP A 106 0.13 14.26 -9.61
CA ASP A 106 -0.82 15.27 -9.10
C ASP A 106 -2.25 14.71 -9.02
N GLN A 107 -2.52 13.62 -9.73
CA GLN A 107 -3.78 12.88 -9.71
C GLN A 107 -3.65 11.59 -8.89
N ASN A 108 -3.60 11.73 -7.57
CA ASN A 108 -3.46 10.59 -6.67
C ASN A 108 -4.80 9.99 -6.20
N PHE A 109 -5.94 10.50 -6.71
CA PHE A 109 -7.29 10.06 -6.35
C PHE A 109 -7.93 9.33 -7.51
N TYR A 110 -8.59 8.22 -7.21
CA TYR A 110 -9.28 7.39 -8.19
C TYR A 110 -10.46 6.66 -7.55
N GLU A 111 -11.33 6.17 -8.37
CA GLU A 111 -12.48 5.37 -7.96
C GLU A 111 -12.07 3.97 -7.54
N ALA A 112 -12.48 3.56 -6.33
CA ALA A 112 -12.21 2.23 -5.83
C ALA A 112 -13.33 1.73 -4.92
N ASN A 113 -13.54 0.42 -4.94
CA ASN A 113 -14.34 -0.27 -3.95
C ASN A 113 -13.44 -0.83 -2.84
N LEU A 114 -13.34 -0.12 -1.75
CA LEU A 114 -12.42 -0.45 -0.66
C LEU A 114 -12.77 -1.78 0.02
N TYR A 115 -14.05 -2.14 0.12
CA TYR A 115 -14.49 -3.42 0.66
C TYR A 115 -14.01 -4.62 -0.18
N LYS A 116 -14.05 -4.50 -1.49
CA LYS A 116 -13.57 -5.56 -2.39
C LYS A 116 -12.05 -5.71 -2.38
N ARG A 117 -11.32 -4.65 -2.01
CA ARG A 117 -9.86 -4.59 -2.08
C ARG A 117 -9.17 -4.98 -0.78
N PHE A 118 -9.70 -4.54 0.36
CA PHE A 118 -9.04 -4.65 1.65
C PHE A 118 -9.99 -5.25 2.69
N SER A 119 -9.42 -5.80 3.75
CA SER A 119 -10.17 -6.25 4.93
C SER A 119 -10.19 -5.18 6.02
N GLY A 120 -9.26 -4.23 5.96
CA GLY A 120 -9.17 -3.12 6.89
C GLY A 120 -8.41 -1.93 6.31
N LEU A 121 -8.61 -0.78 6.91
CA LEU A 121 -7.93 0.48 6.58
C LEU A 121 -7.38 1.08 7.86
N VAL A 122 -6.15 1.59 7.79
CA VAL A 122 -5.60 2.46 8.83
C VAL A 122 -5.64 3.88 8.28
N PHE A 123 -6.43 4.73 8.92
CA PHE A 123 -6.55 6.13 8.56
C PHE A 123 -5.62 7.01 9.39
N LEU A 124 -4.87 7.87 8.71
CA LEU A 124 -4.04 8.91 9.28
C LEU A 124 -4.55 10.27 8.80
N LYS A 125 -4.83 11.19 9.72
CA LYS A 125 -5.21 12.56 9.33
C LYS A 125 -4.05 13.24 8.61
N GLU A 126 -2.83 12.99 9.09
CA GLU A 126 -1.60 13.52 8.53
C GLU A 126 -0.53 12.41 8.48
N ALA A 127 0.10 12.25 7.33
CA ALA A 127 1.21 11.33 7.13
C ALA A 127 2.54 12.09 7.19
N ASN A 128 3.50 11.57 7.94
CA ASN A 128 4.87 12.07 7.99
C ASN A 128 5.81 11.05 7.34
N GLY A 129 5.79 11.01 6.02
CA GLY A 129 6.70 10.19 5.23
C GLY A 129 8.00 10.95 4.99
N GLU A 130 9.02 10.70 5.78
CA GLU A 130 10.37 11.12 5.48
C GLU A 130 10.97 10.18 4.45
N ALA A 131 11.51 10.73 3.36
CA ALA A 131 12.39 9.96 2.51
C ALA A 131 13.70 9.76 3.29
N PRO A 132 14.16 8.53 3.49
CA PRO A 132 15.48 8.34 4.08
C PRO A 132 16.50 9.09 3.22
N GLU A 133 17.42 9.80 3.86
CA GLU A 133 18.58 10.39 3.17
C GLU A 133 19.44 9.24 2.62
N TYR A 134 19.16 8.85 1.39
CA TYR A 134 20.01 7.92 0.68
C TYR A 134 21.26 8.64 0.19
N THR A 135 22.33 8.56 0.95
CA THR A 135 23.66 8.78 0.39
C THR A 135 23.93 7.71 -0.68
N LYS A 136 24.71 8.02 -1.72
CA LYS A 136 25.06 7.08 -2.79
C LYS A 136 25.61 5.74 -2.22
N ALA A 137 26.33 5.79 -1.12
CA ALA A 137 26.81 4.62 -0.38
C ALA A 137 25.66 3.85 0.31
N GLY A 138 24.68 4.55 0.91
CA GLY A 138 23.53 3.92 1.56
C GLY A 138 22.61 3.21 0.59
N ILE A 139 22.44 3.73 -0.65
CA ILE A 139 21.66 3.06 -1.70
C ILE A 139 22.33 1.73 -2.09
N LEU A 140 23.64 1.73 -2.30
CA LEU A 140 24.39 0.52 -2.66
C LEU A 140 24.33 -0.53 -1.54
N THR A 141 24.49 -0.13 -0.28
CA THR A 141 24.41 -1.04 0.87
C THR A 141 23.00 -1.62 1.02
N THR A 142 21.95 -0.80 0.87
CA THR A 142 20.56 -1.26 0.95
C THR A 142 20.23 -2.20 -0.21
N TYR A 143 20.70 -1.91 -1.41
CA TYR A 143 20.48 -2.75 -2.59
C TYR A 143 21.20 -4.11 -2.46
N SER A 144 22.46 -4.11 -2.01
CA SER A 144 23.21 -5.34 -1.74
C SER A 144 22.53 -6.21 -0.69
N ARG A 145 22.07 -5.60 0.42
CA ARG A 145 21.32 -6.31 1.47
C ARG A 145 19.99 -6.89 0.97
N GLN A 146 19.28 -6.17 0.10
CA GLN A 146 18.04 -6.70 -0.50
C GLN A 146 18.30 -7.89 -1.41
N ILE A 147 19.41 -7.90 -2.15
CA ILE A 147 19.82 -9.06 -2.97
C ILE A 147 20.13 -10.26 -2.09
N GLU A 148 20.85 -10.07 -0.99
CA GLU A 148 21.14 -11.14 -0.03
C GLU A 148 19.85 -11.71 0.59
N LEU A 149 18.96 -10.87 1.08
CA LEU A 149 17.67 -11.28 1.63
C LEU A 149 16.82 -12.06 0.61
N ARG A 150 16.85 -11.68 -0.67
CA ARG A 150 16.16 -12.43 -1.75
C ARG A 150 16.80 -13.80 -1.97
N LYS A 151 18.12 -13.92 -1.91
CA LYS A 151 18.82 -15.20 -2.02
C LYS A 151 18.50 -16.12 -0.84
N GLU A 152 18.49 -15.58 0.37
CA GLU A 152 18.11 -16.33 1.57
C GLU A 152 16.64 -16.81 1.50
N ALA A 153 15.72 -15.92 1.12
CA ALA A 153 14.32 -16.28 0.94
C ALA A 153 14.14 -17.38 -0.13
N ALA A 154 14.83 -17.27 -1.27
CA ALA A 154 14.80 -18.29 -2.31
C ALA A 154 15.34 -19.65 -1.82
N THR A 155 16.40 -19.63 -1.01
CA THR A 155 16.96 -20.85 -0.40
C THR A 155 15.96 -21.52 0.55
N ILE A 156 15.30 -20.73 1.39
CA ILE A 156 14.27 -21.21 2.31
C ILE A 156 13.10 -21.82 1.51
N ILE A 157 12.57 -21.10 0.53
CA ILE A 157 11.46 -21.57 -0.31
C ILE A 157 11.83 -22.90 -1.00
N ASN A 158 13.02 -22.98 -1.60
CA ASN A 158 13.48 -24.21 -2.26
C ASN A 158 13.65 -25.38 -1.30
N SER A 159 13.98 -25.14 -0.03
CA SER A 159 14.05 -26.20 0.99
C SER A 159 12.69 -26.77 1.36
N TYR A 160 11.64 -25.97 1.28
CA TYR A 160 10.25 -26.40 1.51
C TYR A 160 9.64 -27.12 0.30
N LEU A 161 10.03 -26.76 -0.91
CA LEU A 161 9.52 -27.37 -2.15
C LEU A 161 10.14 -28.75 -2.43
N LYS A 162 11.26 -29.10 -1.79
CA LYS A 162 11.93 -30.40 -1.93
C LYS A 162 11.46 -31.45 -0.90
N ARG A 163 10.52 -31.10 -0.04
CA ARG A 163 9.85 -32.00 0.90
C ARG A 163 8.46 -32.37 0.39
#